data_da5315211ec5bd1fcca3b329f1965daa
#
_entry.id   da5315211ec5bd1fcca3b329f1965daa
#
_cell.length_a   1.000
_cell.length_b   1.000
_cell.length_c   1.000
_cell.angle_alpha   90.00
_cell.angle_beta   90.00
_cell.angle_gamma   90.00
#
_symmetry.space_group_name_H-M   'P 1'
#
loop_
_entity.id
_entity.type
_entity.pdbx_description
1 polymer ?
#
loop_
_entity_poly.entity_id
_entity_poly.type
_entity_poly.pdbx_seq_one_letter_code
_entity_poly.pdbx_strand_id
1 'polypeptide(L)'
;NMYKIAGEIMPAVFHVSARTVAPHALSIFGDHSDINAVKQTGFSLLASASVQEVMDLGLVSHLSAIEAGLPVLHFFDGFRTSHELQKIEMIDYEDMAKLVNWDAIAKFRARGTNPERPELRGTAQNPDVYFQGIEASNPYYEKLPGIISDYMQKVSELTGRNYHLFDYVGAPDAS
;
A
#
# COMPACT_ATOMS: atom_id res chain seq x y z
N ASN A 1 6.86 -4.72 -13.96
CA ASN A 1 7.71 -4.19 -12.87
C ASN A 1 7.11 -4.40 -11.47
N MET A 2 5.78 -4.41 -11.33
CA MET A 2 5.13 -4.57 -10.01
C MET A 2 5.53 -5.88 -9.32
N TYR A 3 5.50 -7.02 -10.02
CA TYR A 3 5.99 -8.29 -9.48
C TYR A 3 7.42 -8.21 -8.95
N LYS A 4 8.27 -7.45 -9.63
CA LYS A 4 9.67 -7.28 -9.24
C LYS A 4 9.80 -6.46 -7.96
N ILE A 5 9.05 -5.36 -7.83
CA ILE A 5 9.03 -4.52 -6.63
C ILE A 5 8.57 -5.34 -5.42
N ALA A 6 7.49 -6.11 -5.56
CA ALA A 6 6.97 -6.97 -4.49
C ALA A 6 7.95 -8.10 -4.15
N GLY A 7 8.47 -8.80 -5.15
CA GLY A 7 9.39 -9.93 -4.95
C GLY A 7 10.74 -9.55 -4.34
N GLU A 8 11.18 -8.31 -4.49
CA GLU A 8 12.38 -7.80 -3.83
C GLU A 8 12.13 -7.19 -2.44
N ILE A 9 10.91 -7.28 -1.94
CA ILE A 9 10.53 -6.72 -0.62
C ILE A 9 10.92 -5.23 -0.56
N MET A 10 10.33 -4.44 -1.45
CA MET A 10 10.64 -3.02 -1.58
C MET A 10 9.46 -2.14 -1.17
N PRO A 11 9.64 -1.21 -0.22
CA PRO A 11 8.61 -0.25 0.13
C PRO A 11 8.34 0.67 -1.06
N ALA A 12 7.12 0.66 -1.54
CA ALA A 12 6.65 1.55 -2.60
C ALA A 12 5.16 1.82 -2.40
N VAL A 13 4.69 2.99 -2.76
CA VAL A 13 3.26 3.30 -2.74
C VAL A 13 2.84 3.82 -4.11
N PHE A 14 1.79 3.21 -4.67
CA PHE A 14 1.13 3.70 -5.87
C PHE A 14 -0.24 4.24 -5.46
N HIS A 15 -0.49 5.52 -5.73
CA HIS A 15 -1.81 6.11 -5.60
C HIS A 15 -2.50 6.06 -6.96
N VAL A 16 -3.65 5.38 -7.02
CA VAL A 16 -4.33 5.08 -8.27
C VAL A 16 -5.76 5.60 -8.25
N SER A 17 -6.06 6.49 -9.19
CA SER A 17 -7.44 6.85 -9.55
C SER A 17 -8.01 5.71 -10.40
N ALA A 18 -8.67 4.74 -9.76
CA ALA A 18 -9.10 3.52 -10.40
C ALA A 18 -10.14 3.74 -11.50
N ARG A 19 -9.90 3.20 -12.67
CA ARG A 19 -10.77 3.29 -13.86
C ARG A 19 -10.75 2.00 -14.64
N THR A 20 -11.57 1.90 -15.67
CA THR A 20 -11.52 0.76 -16.59
C THR A 20 -10.16 0.64 -17.25
N VAL A 21 -9.69 -0.58 -17.43
CA VAL A 21 -8.64 -0.87 -18.42
C VAL A 21 -9.15 -0.45 -19.79
N ALA A 22 -8.37 0.30 -20.53
CA ALA A 22 -8.74 0.83 -21.82
C ALA A 22 -8.33 -0.11 -22.98
N PRO A 23 -9.23 -0.95 -23.53
CA PRO A 23 -8.91 -1.78 -24.70
C PRO A 23 -9.00 -0.96 -25.99
N HIS A 24 -10.18 -0.46 -26.36
CA HIS A 24 -10.40 0.36 -27.55
C HIS A 24 -10.64 1.83 -27.20
N ALA A 25 -11.11 2.10 -25.98
CA ALA A 25 -11.35 3.43 -25.44
C ALA A 25 -11.30 3.40 -23.92
N LEU A 26 -11.02 4.53 -23.31
CA LEU A 26 -11.11 4.72 -21.86
C LEU A 26 -12.55 5.07 -21.48
N SER A 27 -13.11 4.39 -20.46
CA SER A 27 -14.28 4.92 -19.74
C SER A 27 -13.81 5.86 -18.64
N ILE A 28 -14.43 7.04 -18.56
CA ILE A 28 -14.03 8.07 -17.59
C ILE A 28 -14.51 7.75 -16.18
N PHE A 29 -15.62 7.00 -16.05
CA PHE A 29 -16.21 6.66 -14.74
C PHE A 29 -15.37 5.63 -14.00
N GLY A 30 -15.47 5.68 -12.66
CA GLY A 30 -14.78 4.75 -11.77
C GLY A 30 -15.14 3.30 -12.04
N ASP A 31 -14.11 2.47 -12.03
CA ASP A 31 -14.17 1.03 -12.18
C ASP A 31 -12.91 0.44 -11.54
N HIS A 32 -12.93 -0.83 -11.16
CA HIS A 32 -11.79 -1.47 -10.50
C HIS A 32 -11.11 -2.54 -11.38
N SER A 33 -11.35 -2.54 -12.69
CA SER A 33 -10.74 -3.52 -13.59
C SER A 33 -9.22 -3.35 -13.70
N ASP A 34 -8.70 -2.13 -13.62
CA ASP A 34 -7.26 -1.87 -13.57
C ASP A 34 -6.63 -2.42 -12.29
N ILE A 35 -7.27 -2.22 -11.13
CA ILE A 35 -6.83 -2.78 -9.84
C ILE A 35 -6.90 -4.30 -9.88
N ASN A 36 -8.00 -4.87 -10.39
CA ASN A 36 -8.15 -6.31 -10.54
C ASN A 36 -7.10 -6.93 -11.48
N ALA A 37 -6.68 -6.20 -12.52
CA ALA A 37 -5.64 -6.67 -13.43
C ALA A 37 -4.27 -6.80 -12.74
N VAL A 38 -4.01 -6.07 -11.65
CA VAL A 38 -2.72 -6.06 -10.95
C VAL A 38 -2.76 -6.68 -9.55
N LYS A 39 -3.91 -7.16 -9.09
CA LYS A 39 -4.09 -7.72 -7.73
C LYS A 39 -3.15 -8.89 -7.38
N GLN A 40 -2.67 -9.63 -8.38
CA GLN A 40 -1.79 -10.78 -8.20
C GLN A 40 -0.30 -10.41 -8.11
N THR A 41 0.04 -9.13 -8.20
CA THR A 41 1.44 -8.68 -8.27
C THR A 41 2.18 -8.69 -6.94
N GLY A 42 1.46 -8.91 -5.82
CA GLY A 42 2.02 -8.88 -4.48
C GLY A 42 1.97 -7.51 -3.80
N PHE A 43 1.33 -6.52 -4.43
CA PHE A 43 1.00 -5.26 -3.75
C PHE A 43 -0.17 -5.46 -2.80
N SER A 44 -0.08 -4.89 -1.60
CA SER A 44 -1.23 -4.76 -0.73
C SER A 44 -2.20 -3.75 -1.31
N LEU A 45 -3.50 -4.06 -1.30
CA LEU A 45 -4.55 -3.19 -1.83
C LEU A 45 -5.24 -2.46 -0.69
N LEU A 46 -5.24 -1.12 -0.73
CA LEU A 46 -5.92 -0.27 0.24
C LEU A 46 -6.88 0.67 -0.50
N ALA A 47 -8.16 0.58 -0.19
CA ALA A 47 -9.21 1.37 -0.83
C ALA A 47 -9.61 2.57 0.03
N SER A 48 -9.90 3.71 -0.59
CA SER A 48 -10.49 4.89 0.03
C SER A 48 -11.79 5.28 -0.68
N ALA A 49 -12.81 5.64 0.09
CA ALA A 49 -14.15 5.97 -0.42
C ALA A 49 -14.46 7.47 -0.45
N SER A 50 -13.62 8.32 0.15
CA SER A 50 -13.79 9.77 0.20
C SER A 50 -12.47 10.51 0.08
N VAL A 51 -12.53 11.82 -0.24
CA VAL A 51 -11.31 12.66 -0.33
C VAL A 51 -10.57 12.74 1.00
N GLN A 52 -11.29 12.74 2.14
CA GLN A 52 -10.68 12.70 3.46
C GLN A 52 -9.94 11.38 3.70
N GLU A 53 -10.56 10.26 3.35
CA GLU A 53 -9.91 8.95 3.45
C GLU A 53 -8.68 8.84 2.55
N VAL A 54 -8.71 9.45 1.35
CA VAL A 54 -7.53 9.47 0.47
C VAL A 54 -6.34 10.14 1.16
N MET A 55 -6.55 11.21 1.92
CA MET A 55 -5.51 11.88 2.70
C MET A 55 -4.99 10.96 3.82
N ASP A 56 -5.89 10.47 4.65
CA ASP A 56 -5.55 9.74 5.87
C ASP A 56 -4.99 8.33 5.58
N LEU A 57 -5.65 7.58 4.71
CA LEU A 57 -5.18 6.25 4.29
C LEU A 57 -3.98 6.33 3.32
N GLY A 58 -3.81 7.46 2.65
CA GLY A 58 -2.57 7.79 1.94
C GLY A 58 -1.37 7.78 2.90
N LEU A 59 -1.50 8.44 4.05
CA LEU A 59 -0.48 8.40 5.10
C LEU A 59 -0.26 6.98 5.63
N VAL A 60 -1.35 6.26 5.96
CA VAL A 60 -1.28 4.85 6.40
C VAL A 60 -0.53 4.00 5.40
N SER A 61 -0.78 4.16 4.09
CA SER A 61 -0.13 3.37 3.05
C SER A 61 1.38 3.59 3.01
N HIS A 62 1.85 4.83 3.15
CA HIS A 62 3.28 5.13 3.21
C HIS A 62 3.95 4.58 4.46
N LEU A 63 3.35 4.80 5.62
CA LEU A 63 3.88 4.31 6.89
C LEU A 63 3.96 2.78 6.92
N SER A 64 2.91 2.12 6.47
CA SER A 64 2.85 0.66 6.40
C SER A 64 3.85 0.08 5.40
N ALA A 65 4.01 0.69 4.23
CA ALA A 65 5.00 0.26 3.25
C ALA A 65 6.42 0.35 3.81
N ILE A 66 6.75 1.43 4.50
CA ILE A 66 8.06 1.63 5.15
C ILE A 66 8.30 0.57 6.22
N GLU A 67 7.34 0.38 7.11
CA GLU A 67 7.44 -0.56 8.24
C GLU A 67 7.56 -2.01 7.76
N ALA A 68 6.67 -2.43 6.87
CA ALA A 68 6.62 -3.80 6.36
C ALA A 68 7.73 -4.10 5.34
N GLY A 69 8.27 -3.08 4.68
CA GLY A 69 9.14 -3.26 3.52
C GLY A 69 8.40 -3.74 2.27
N LEU A 70 7.07 -3.76 2.28
CA LEU A 70 6.22 -4.24 1.18
C LEU A 70 5.53 -3.10 0.43
N PRO A 71 5.24 -3.28 -0.86
CA PRO A 71 4.55 -2.26 -1.62
C PRO A 71 3.05 -2.24 -1.35
N VAL A 72 2.49 -1.03 -1.37
CA VAL A 72 1.04 -0.77 -1.23
C VAL A 72 0.52 -0.09 -2.47
N LEU A 73 -0.62 -0.54 -2.97
CA LEU A 73 -1.41 0.12 -3.99
C LEU A 73 -2.65 0.70 -3.31
N HIS A 74 -2.59 1.99 -3.06
CA HIS A 74 -3.69 2.77 -2.52
C HIS A 74 -4.54 3.31 -3.66
N PHE A 75 -5.82 2.99 -3.67
CA PHE A 75 -6.70 3.36 -4.77
C PHE A 75 -8.04 3.94 -4.29
N PHE A 76 -8.64 4.71 -5.16
CA PHE A 76 -9.92 5.38 -4.96
C PHE A 76 -10.64 5.55 -6.29
N ASP A 77 -11.92 5.94 -6.27
CA ASP A 77 -12.70 6.15 -7.49
C ASP A 77 -12.03 7.17 -8.42
N GLY A 78 -11.82 6.75 -9.65
CA GLY A 78 -11.10 7.51 -10.67
C GLY A 78 -11.88 8.65 -11.33
N PHE A 79 -13.12 8.93 -10.92
CA PHE A 79 -13.90 10.05 -11.42
C PHE A 79 -14.48 10.89 -10.29
N ARG A 80 -15.29 10.31 -9.43
CA ARG A 80 -15.91 11.04 -8.33
C ARG A 80 -14.87 11.54 -7.35
N THR A 81 -14.18 10.65 -6.66
CA THR A 81 -13.21 11.02 -5.62
C THR A 81 -12.04 11.82 -6.19
N SER A 82 -11.51 11.46 -7.37
CA SER A 82 -10.34 12.14 -7.95
C SER A 82 -10.62 13.55 -8.47
N HIS A 83 -11.87 13.92 -8.74
CA HIS A 83 -12.27 15.23 -9.25
C HIS A 83 -13.17 16.02 -8.28
N GLU A 84 -13.49 15.45 -7.15
CA GLU A 84 -14.33 16.08 -6.14
C GLU A 84 -13.56 17.19 -5.41
N LEU A 85 -14.22 18.33 -5.24
CA LEU A 85 -13.69 19.43 -4.43
C LEU A 85 -14.33 19.37 -3.04
N GLN A 86 -13.57 18.89 -2.07
CA GLN A 86 -14.00 18.85 -0.67
C GLN A 86 -13.01 19.58 0.22
N LYS A 87 -13.55 20.18 1.29
CA LYS A 87 -12.73 20.63 2.40
C LYS A 87 -12.35 19.40 3.25
N ILE A 88 -11.05 19.21 3.44
CA ILE A 88 -10.51 18.14 4.28
C ILE A 88 -9.77 18.73 5.47
N GLU A 89 -9.62 17.92 6.52
CA GLU A 89 -8.76 18.21 7.66
C GLU A 89 -7.38 17.58 7.40
N MET A 90 -6.35 18.42 7.40
CA MET A 90 -4.97 17.97 7.22
C MET A 90 -4.36 17.54 8.56
N ILE A 91 -3.55 16.49 8.52
CA ILE A 91 -2.67 16.13 9.63
C ILE A 91 -1.40 16.97 9.52
N ASP A 92 -0.93 17.52 10.63
CA ASP A 92 0.29 18.34 10.64
C ASP A 92 1.52 17.48 10.30
N TYR A 93 2.45 18.06 9.55
CA TYR A 93 3.68 17.36 9.13
C TYR A 93 4.54 16.90 10.31
N GLU A 94 4.52 17.64 11.42
CA GLU A 94 5.25 17.27 12.63
C GLU A 94 4.66 15.99 13.26
N ASP A 95 3.34 15.84 13.23
CA ASP A 95 2.67 14.64 13.74
C ASP A 95 2.87 13.47 12.79
N MET A 96 2.81 13.69 11.47
CA MET A 96 3.16 12.65 10.49
C MET A 96 4.59 12.14 10.72
N ALA A 97 5.55 13.05 10.95
CA ALA A 97 6.96 12.69 11.15
C ALA A 97 7.21 11.85 12.40
N LYS A 98 6.39 12.01 13.45
CA LYS A 98 6.46 11.20 14.68
C LYS A 98 6.03 9.75 14.47
N LEU A 99 5.19 9.50 13.46
CA LEU A 99 4.71 8.16 13.12
C LEU A 99 5.71 7.35 12.28
N VAL A 100 6.68 8.00 11.67
CA VAL A 100 7.62 7.37 10.74
C VAL A 100 8.62 6.49 11.47
N ASN A 101 8.75 5.24 11.04
CA ASN A 101 9.84 4.36 11.48
C ASN A 101 11.14 4.70 10.72
N TRP A 102 11.95 5.59 11.30
CA TRP A 102 13.21 6.04 10.73
C TRP A 102 14.27 4.94 10.64
N ASP A 103 14.22 3.94 11.54
CA ASP A 103 15.11 2.78 11.49
C ASP A 103 14.79 1.88 10.28
N ALA A 104 13.51 1.71 9.95
CA ALA A 104 13.11 0.98 8.75
C ALA A 104 13.60 1.69 7.47
N ILE A 105 13.52 3.02 7.43
CA ILE A 105 14.08 3.82 6.32
C ILE A 105 15.60 3.64 6.23
N ALA A 106 16.30 3.71 7.35
CA ALA A 106 17.75 3.51 7.38
C ALA A 106 18.16 2.12 6.89
N LYS A 107 17.46 1.08 7.34
CA LYS A 107 17.65 -0.31 6.87
C LYS A 107 17.40 -0.44 5.37
N PHE A 108 16.32 0.16 4.86
CA PHE A 108 16.03 0.14 3.43
C PHE A 108 17.14 0.84 2.62
N ARG A 109 17.57 2.02 3.03
CA ARG A 109 18.65 2.76 2.37
C ARG A 109 19.98 1.99 2.40
N ALA A 110 20.26 1.27 3.48
CA ALA A 110 21.46 0.43 3.59
C ALA A 110 21.45 -0.75 2.60
N ARG A 111 20.29 -1.17 2.08
CA ARG A 111 20.14 -2.16 1.02
C ARG A 111 20.38 -1.61 -0.39
N GLY A 112 20.53 -0.29 -0.51
CA GLY A 112 20.77 0.34 -1.81
C GLY A 112 22.07 -0.11 -2.45
N THR A 113 22.16 -0.03 -3.78
CA THR A 113 23.37 -0.36 -4.53
C THR A 113 24.51 0.55 -4.06
N ASN A 114 25.61 -0.06 -3.62
CA ASN A 114 26.79 0.64 -3.14
C ASN A 114 28.06 -0.04 -3.69
N PRO A 115 28.96 0.71 -4.38
CA PRO A 115 30.20 0.16 -4.89
C PRO A 115 31.11 -0.51 -3.83
N GLU A 116 31.07 -0.02 -2.60
CA GLU A 116 31.86 -0.56 -1.48
C GLU A 116 31.27 -1.86 -0.93
N ARG A 117 29.99 -2.10 -1.18
CA ARG A 117 29.26 -3.31 -0.78
C ARG A 117 28.41 -3.80 -1.95
N PRO A 118 29.02 -4.36 -2.99
CA PRO A 118 28.29 -4.81 -4.17
C PRO A 118 27.39 -6.00 -3.82
N GLU A 119 26.12 -5.91 -4.22
CA GLU A 119 25.15 -6.99 -4.08
C GLU A 119 24.57 -7.35 -5.45
N LEU A 120 24.35 -8.62 -5.67
CA LEU A 120 23.73 -9.14 -6.88
C LEU A 120 22.28 -9.50 -6.58
N ARG A 121 21.34 -8.88 -7.28
CA ARG A 121 19.89 -9.13 -7.14
C ARG A 121 19.25 -9.39 -8.49
N GLY A 122 18.11 -10.11 -8.47
CA GLY A 122 17.30 -10.32 -9.65
C GLY A 122 17.95 -11.21 -10.69
N THR A 123 18.78 -12.13 -10.27
CA THR A 123 19.41 -13.15 -11.10
C THR A 123 18.42 -14.25 -11.52
N ALA A 124 18.78 -15.03 -12.55
CA ALA A 124 18.10 -16.29 -12.84
C ALA A 124 18.43 -17.32 -11.75
N GLN A 125 17.42 -18.04 -11.28
CA GLN A 125 17.55 -19.06 -10.24
C GLN A 125 16.95 -20.38 -10.72
N ASN A 126 17.51 -21.49 -10.26
CA ASN A 126 16.90 -22.80 -10.44
C ASN A 126 15.61 -22.90 -9.62
N PRO A 127 14.66 -23.77 -10.00
CA PRO A 127 13.34 -23.85 -9.38
C PRO A 127 13.35 -24.07 -7.87
N ASP A 128 14.31 -24.85 -7.36
CA ASP A 128 14.47 -25.14 -5.93
C ASP A 128 14.86 -23.89 -5.12
N VAL A 129 15.84 -23.13 -5.60
CA VAL A 129 16.28 -21.87 -4.97
C VAL A 129 15.20 -20.80 -5.10
N TYR A 130 14.54 -20.72 -6.26
CA TYR A 130 13.44 -19.79 -6.50
C TYR A 130 12.28 -20.03 -5.54
N PHE A 131 11.87 -21.29 -5.34
CA PHE A 131 10.81 -21.66 -4.41
C PHE A 131 11.14 -21.24 -2.97
N GLN A 132 12.36 -21.52 -2.51
CA GLN A 132 12.81 -21.09 -1.17
C GLN A 132 12.76 -19.58 -1.00
N GLY A 133 13.12 -18.81 -2.02
CA GLY A 133 13.02 -17.34 -2.02
C GLY A 133 11.58 -16.85 -1.90
N ILE A 134 10.63 -17.49 -2.58
CA ILE A 134 9.21 -17.16 -2.46
C ILE A 134 8.69 -17.48 -1.05
N GLU A 135 8.99 -18.67 -0.51
CA GLU A 135 8.60 -19.07 0.84
C GLU A 135 9.16 -18.12 1.91
N ALA A 136 10.39 -17.65 1.75
CA ALA A 136 11.03 -16.71 2.66
C ALA A 136 10.33 -15.34 2.71
N SER A 137 9.48 -15.01 1.74
CA SER A 137 8.69 -13.79 1.73
C SER A 137 7.41 -13.85 2.59
N ASN A 138 6.88 -15.04 2.87
CA ASN A 138 5.62 -15.23 3.59
C ASN A 138 5.55 -14.48 4.93
N PRO A 139 6.57 -14.48 5.80
CA PRO A 139 6.51 -13.78 7.07
C PRO A 139 6.32 -12.26 6.96
N TYR A 140 6.69 -11.66 5.84
CA TYR A 140 6.44 -10.23 5.59
C TYR A 140 4.97 -9.98 5.35
N TYR A 141 4.32 -10.82 4.53
CA TYR A 141 2.90 -10.72 4.23
C TYR A 141 2.01 -11.09 5.44
N GLU A 142 2.42 -12.05 6.24
CA GLU A 142 1.69 -12.44 7.46
C GLU A 142 1.61 -11.30 8.49
N LYS A 143 2.65 -10.48 8.59
CA LYS A 143 2.68 -9.33 9.51
C LYS A 143 1.93 -8.11 8.99
N LEU A 144 1.77 -7.98 7.68
CA LEU A 144 1.28 -6.77 7.03
C LEU A 144 -0.11 -6.32 7.51
N PRO A 145 -1.13 -7.19 7.68
CA PRO A 145 -2.43 -6.77 8.19
C PRO A 145 -2.36 -6.11 9.58
N GLY A 146 -1.53 -6.67 10.48
CA GLY A 146 -1.30 -6.09 11.80
C GLY A 146 -0.65 -4.70 11.72
N ILE A 147 0.37 -4.55 10.87
CA ILE A 147 1.05 -3.26 10.66
C ILE A 147 0.09 -2.20 10.13
N ILE A 148 -0.74 -2.54 9.14
CA ILE A 148 -1.73 -1.60 8.59
C ILE A 148 -2.75 -1.22 9.66
N SER A 149 -3.27 -2.19 10.40
CA SER A 149 -4.22 -1.96 11.50
C SER A 149 -3.64 -1.03 12.58
N ASP A 150 -2.39 -1.23 12.96
CA ASP A 150 -1.71 -0.39 13.95
C ASP A 150 -1.57 1.06 13.46
N TYR A 151 -1.23 1.28 12.19
CA TYR A 151 -1.16 2.63 11.64
C TYR A 151 -2.54 3.26 11.43
N MET A 152 -3.55 2.49 11.07
CA MET A 152 -4.94 2.95 11.06
C MET A 152 -5.37 3.43 12.45
N GLN A 153 -5.04 2.68 13.50
CA GLN A 153 -5.32 3.10 14.87
C GLN A 153 -4.59 4.39 15.24
N LYS A 154 -3.30 4.49 14.96
CA LYS A 154 -2.51 5.71 15.25
C LYS A 154 -3.06 6.95 14.54
N VAL A 155 -3.47 6.80 13.27
CA VAL A 155 -4.10 7.89 12.52
C VAL A 155 -5.49 8.20 13.08
N SER A 156 -6.26 7.20 13.51
CA SER A 156 -7.54 7.40 14.19
C SER A 156 -7.39 8.20 15.50
N GLU A 157 -6.39 7.90 16.29
CA GLU A 157 -6.07 8.61 17.54
C GLU A 157 -5.71 10.09 17.29
N LEU A 158 -4.95 10.37 16.21
CA LEU A 158 -4.58 11.74 15.85
C LEU A 158 -5.75 12.56 15.31
N THR A 159 -6.63 11.93 14.56
CA THR A 159 -7.65 12.63 13.77
C THR A 159 -9.04 12.58 14.38
N GLY A 160 -9.27 11.65 15.29
CA GLY A 160 -10.61 11.34 15.82
C GLY A 160 -11.51 10.60 14.83
N ARG A 161 -11.01 10.25 13.64
CA ARG A 161 -11.72 9.43 12.63
C ARG A 161 -11.33 7.97 12.80
N ASN A 162 -12.29 7.06 12.73
CA ASN A 162 -12.04 5.62 12.93
C ASN A 162 -11.76 4.93 11.60
N TYR A 163 -10.65 4.19 11.54
CA TYR A 163 -10.25 3.39 10.40
C TYR A 163 -9.99 1.95 10.81
N HIS A 164 -10.56 1.01 10.06
CA HIS A 164 -10.40 -0.43 10.24
C HIS A 164 -10.04 -1.09 8.92
N LEU A 165 -9.47 -2.31 8.98
CA LEU A 165 -9.16 -3.08 7.77
C LEU A 165 -10.42 -3.39 6.97
N PHE A 166 -11.54 -3.63 7.65
CA PHE A 166 -12.86 -3.88 7.07
C PHE A 166 -13.92 -3.30 7.98
N ASP A 167 -14.87 -2.58 7.40
CA ASP A 167 -16.07 -2.10 8.09
C ASP A 167 -17.27 -2.93 7.66
N TYR A 168 -18.02 -3.41 8.62
CA TYR A 168 -19.26 -4.13 8.37
C TYR A 168 -20.45 -3.20 8.47
N VAL A 169 -21.26 -3.17 7.42
CA VAL A 169 -22.54 -2.46 7.39
C VAL A 169 -23.64 -3.44 7.01
N GLY A 170 -24.50 -3.77 7.95
CA GLY A 170 -25.57 -4.72 7.72
C GLY A 170 -26.29 -5.13 9.00
N ALA A 171 -27.13 -6.16 8.92
CA ALA A 171 -27.80 -6.73 10.07
C ALA A 171 -26.79 -7.42 11.00
N PRO A 172 -26.89 -7.26 12.34
CA PRO A 172 -25.90 -7.84 13.27
C PRO A 172 -25.82 -9.37 13.26
N ASP A 173 -26.86 -10.01 12.77
CA ASP A 173 -27.05 -11.48 12.71
C ASP A 173 -26.94 -12.01 11.28
N ALA A 174 -26.46 -11.23 10.32
CA ALA A 174 -26.24 -11.71 8.96
C ALA A 174 -25.08 -12.73 8.92
N SER A 175 -25.31 -13.86 8.26
CA SER A 175 -24.36 -14.96 8.07
C SER A 175 -23.79 -14.98 6.65
#